data_0838aaf0eef4f1cb843acbfae013095b
#
_entry.id   0838aaf0eef4f1cb843acbfae013095b
#
_cell.length_a   1.000
_cell.length_b   1.000
_cell.length_c   1.000
_cell.angle_alpha   90.00
_cell.angle_beta   90.00
_cell.angle_gamma   90.00
#
_symmetry.space_group_name_H-M   'P 1'
#
loop_
_entity.id
_entity.type
_entity.pdbx_description
1 polymer ?
#
loop_
_entity_poly.entity_id
_entity_poly.type
_entity_poly.pdbx_seq_one_letter_code
_entity_poly.pdbx_strand_id
1 'polypeptide(L)'
;MRKITFILILVSSVFAQQYRVIPNIVTKVGSAAAPFLKLETGIKEIGMSGAQVASNGGISSLPYNPASIGFVDNQEMFFNKTNYLAGISHNVFGYAKKINPTDIFGFHMFYLDSGEMDKRDNTGEKTGTFNVYDLAIRASYVKIFTDRLKVGFTFKYFREDIDNMYLQGIAADVGSNFDTGIYGFVLGMSVSNF
;
A
#
# COMPACT_ATOMS: atom_id res chain seq x y z
N MET A 1 33.64 -3.86 7.71
CA MET A 1 33.28 -5.26 7.42
C MET A 1 32.37 -5.87 8.51
N ARG A 2 32.61 -5.74 9.82
CA ARG A 2 31.72 -6.33 10.89
C ARG A 2 30.25 -5.87 10.87
N LYS A 3 29.93 -4.64 10.44
CA LYS A 3 28.53 -4.13 10.40
C LYS A 3 27.73 -4.71 9.24
N ILE A 4 28.33 -4.99 8.11
CA ILE A 4 27.68 -5.60 6.94
C ILE A 4 27.34 -7.06 7.21
N THR A 5 28.21 -7.77 7.92
CA THR A 5 27.99 -9.16 8.33
C THR A 5 26.79 -9.30 9.29
N PHE A 6 26.58 -8.32 10.18
CA PHE A 6 25.44 -8.31 11.10
C PHE A 6 24.11 -8.08 10.39
N ILE A 7 24.08 -7.22 9.38
CA ILE A 7 22.88 -6.97 8.55
C ILE A 7 22.53 -8.21 7.72
N LEU A 8 23.51 -8.90 7.14
CA LEU A 8 23.31 -10.15 6.40
C LEU A 8 22.77 -11.29 7.28
N ILE A 9 23.21 -11.39 8.54
CA ILE A 9 22.71 -12.39 9.49
C ILE A 9 21.26 -12.04 9.91
N LEU A 10 20.93 -10.76 10.08
CA LEU A 10 19.57 -10.32 10.43
C LEU A 10 18.58 -10.59 9.28
N VAL A 11 19.00 -10.37 8.04
CA VAL A 11 18.18 -10.66 6.86
C VAL A 11 17.99 -12.17 6.67
N SER A 12 19.01 -12.99 6.93
CA SER A 12 18.88 -14.45 6.81
C SER A 12 17.94 -15.07 7.86
N SER A 13 17.81 -14.47 9.04
CA SER A 13 16.90 -14.96 10.08
C SER A 13 15.42 -14.68 9.77
N VAL A 14 15.13 -13.67 8.96
CA VAL A 14 13.75 -13.36 8.51
C VAL A 14 13.25 -14.39 7.49
N PHE A 15 14.14 -15.02 6.73
CA PHE A 15 13.77 -16.05 5.74
C PHE A 15 13.74 -17.47 6.31
N ALA A 16 14.13 -17.70 7.56
CA ALA A 16 14.05 -19.01 8.24
C ALA A 16 12.63 -19.27 8.77
N GLN A 17 11.61 -19.10 7.94
CA GLN A 17 10.28 -19.60 8.27
C GLN A 17 10.26 -21.12 8.13
N GLN A 18 9.88 -21.80 9.20
CA GLN A 18 9.68 -23.25 9.21
C GLN A 18 8.79 -23.65 8.04
N TYR A 19 9.30 -24.49 7.16
CA TYR A 19 8.49 -25.21 6.18
C TYR A 19 7.48 -26.09 6.93
N ARG A 20 6.27 -25.59 7.15
CA ARG A 20 5.15 -26.45 7.51
C ARG A 20 4.88 -27.36 6.33
N VAL A 21 4.73 -28.64 6.58
CA VAL A 21 4.28 -29.61 5.57
C VAL A 21 2.95 -29.11 5.03
N ILE A 22 2.96 -28.54 3.83
CA ILE A 22 1.77 -28.07 3.14
C ILE A 22 1.08 -29.33 2.60
N PRO A 23 -0.23 -29.55 2.89
CA PRO A 23 -0.96 -30.67 2.31
C PRO A 23 -0.88 -30.63 0.77
N ASN A 24 -0.75 -31.78 0.13
CA ASN A 24 -0.64 -31.88 -1.34
C ASN A 24 -1.86 -31.35 -2.11
N ILE A 25 -2.95 -31.04 -1.42
CA ILE A 25 -4.16 -30.43 -2.00
C ILE A 25 -4.47 -29.17 -1.18
N VAL A 26 -3.95 -28.03 -1.62
CA VAL A 26 -4.34 -26.71 -1.10
C VAL A 26 -5.21 -26.04 -2.13
N THR A 27 -6.50 -25.85 -1.80
CA THR A 27 -7.35 -24.98 -2.59
C THR A 27 -6.88 -23.54 -2.36
N LYS A 28 -6.49 -22.83 -3.43
CA LYS A 28 -6.07 -21.43 -3.36
C LYS A 28 -7.25 -20.45 -3.28
N VAL A 29 -8.46 -20.94 -3.10
CA VAL A 29 -9.67 -20.13 -2.97
C VAL A 29 -9.64 -19.39 -1.64
N GLY A 30 -9.72 -18.06 -1.68
CA GLY A 30 -9.69 -17.20 -0.49
C GLY A 30 -8.33 -17.11 0.22
N SER A 31 -7.23 -17.57 -0.41
CA SER A 31 -5.89 -17.57 0.19
C SER A 31 -5.09 -16.28 -0.04
N ALA A 32 -5.63 -15.30 -0.77
CA ALA A 32 -4.96 -14.03 -0.98
C ALA A 32 -5.11 -13.14 0.27
N ALA A 33 -3.99 -12.75 0.87
CA ALA A 33 -3.97 -11.78 1.96
C ALA A 33 -4.09 -10.35 1.41
N ALA A 34 -4.76 -9.48 2.17
CA ALA A 34 -4.85 -8.05 1.96
C ALA A 34 -5.25 -7.63 0.52
N PRO A 35 -6.31 -8.20 -0.09
CA PRO A 35 -6.76 -7.79 -1.42
C PRO A 35 -7.18 -6.32 -1.47
N PHE A 36 -7.57 -5.72 -0.35
CA PHE A 36 -7.94 -4.32 -0.22
C PHE A 36 -6.78 -3.35 -0.55
N LEU A 37 -5.52 -3.78 -0.42
CA LEU A 37 -4.36 -2.97 -0.80
C LEU A 37 -4.31 -2.61 -2.29
N LYS A 38 -5.12 -3.28 -3.12
CA LYS A 38 -5.27 -3.03 -4.55
C LYS A 38 -6.40 -2.05 -4.88
N LEU A 39 -7.20 -1.65 -3.88
CA LEU A 39 -8.26 -0.66 -4.11
C LEU A 39 -7.65 0.69 -4.43
N GLU A 40 -8.23 1.35 -5.40
CA GLU A 40 -7.81 2.68 -5.83
C GLU A 40 -8.17 3.73 -4.78
N THR A 41 -7.27 4.66 -4.56
CA THR A 41 -7.32 5.55 -3.38
C THR A 41 -7.69 7.00 -3.69
N GLY A 42 -7.72 7.40 -4.95
CA GLY A 42 -7.99 8.77 -5.35
C GLY A 42 -8.93 8.88 -6.53
N ILE A 43 -9.63 10.00 -6.65
CA ILE A 43 -10.59 10.26 -7.74
C ILE A 43 -9.87 10.30 -9.09
N LYS A 44 -8.70 10.94 -9.17
CA LYS A 44 -7.87 10.98 -10.37
C LYS A 44 -7.43 9.59 -10.79
N GLU A 45 -7.00 8.80 -9.83
CA GLU A 45 -6.51 7.43 -10.00
C GLU A 45 -7.63 6.51 -10.51
N ILE A 46 -8.82 6.60 -9.91
CA ILE A 46 -10.03 5.89 -10.35
C ILE A 46 -10.40 6.30 -11.78
N GLY A 47 -10.43 7.61 -12.07
CA GLY A 47 -10.76 8.13 -13.39
C GLY A 47 -9.79 7.69 -14.51
N MET A 48 -8.55 7.35 -14.14
CA MET A 48 -7.52 6.83 -15.05
C MET A 48 -7.38 5.30 -14.98
N SER A 49 -8.32 4.60 -14.33
CA SER A 49 -8.30 3.14 -14.16
C SER A 49 -6.96 2.64 -13.57
N GLY A 50 -6.42 3.35 -12.60
CA GLY A 50 -5.16 3.00 -11.93
C GLY A 50 -3.87 3.27 -12.73
N ALA A 51 -3.93 3.93 -13.88
CA ALA A 51 -2.77 4.21 -14.72
C ALA A 51 -1.87 5.32 -14.13
N GLN A 52 -1.26 5.07 -12.95
CA GLN A 52 -0.55 6.07 -12.16
C GLN A 52 0.95 5.79 -11.95
N VAL A 53 1.47 4.66 -12.44
CA VAL A 53 2.85 4.24 -12.14
C VAL A 53 3.90 5.25 -12.62
N ALA A 54 3.67 5.92 -13.76
CA ALA A 54 4.55 6.97 -14.27
C ALA A 54 4.04 8.40 -13.95
N SER A 55 2.98 8.52 -13.15
CA SER A 55 2.35 9.81 -12.85
C SER A 55 3.21 10.67 -11.90
N ASN A 56 3.10 11.97 -12.07
CA ASN A 56 3.59 12.98 -11.14
C ASN A 56 2.53 13.39 -10.10
N GLY A 57 1.64 12.48 -9.73
CA GLY A 57 0.47 12.74 -8.91
C GLY A 57 0.76 13.01 -7.42
N GLY A 58 2.02 13.08 -7.00
CA GLY A 58 2.36 13.37 -5.62
C GLY A 58 1.91 12.28 -4.64
N ILE A 59 1.40 12.70 -3.47
CA ILE A 59 1.03 11.79 -2.37
C ILE A 59 -0.16 10.89 -2.71
N SER A 60 -1.09 11.32 -3.56
CA SER A 60 -2.24 10.49 -3.97
C SER A 60 -1.82 9.29 -4.81
N SER A 61 -0.74 9.41 -5.58
CA SER A 61 -0.20 8.33 -6.42
C SER A 61 0.81 7.42 -5.71
N LEU A 62 1.12 7.68 -4.44
CA LEU A 62 2.05 6.87 -3.65
C LEU A 62 1.71 5.38 -3.62
N PRO A 63 0.43 4.94 -3.52
CA PRO A 63 0.09 3.52 -3.53
C PRO A 63 0.45 2.77 -4.81
N TYR A 64 0.61 3.50 -5.93
CA TYR A 64 0.93 2.94 -7.24
C TYR A 64 2.43 2.93 -7.53
N ASN A 65 3.14 3.97 -7.06
CA ASN A 65 4.58 4.09 -7.20
C ASN A 65 5.14 4.97 -6.08
N PRO A 66 5.98 4.44 -5.19
CA PRO A 66 6.63 5.25 -4.15
C PRO A 66 7.34 6.50 -4.69
N ALA A 67 7.94 6.43 -5.88
CA ALA A 67 8.67 7.54 -6.46
C ALA A 67 7.78 8.75 -6.84
N SER A 68 6.45 8.58 -6.85
CA SER A 68 5.50 9.66 -7.19
C SER A 68 5.57 10.85 -6.24
N ILE A 69 5.88 10.62 -4.94
CA ILE A 69 6.04 11.73 -3.99
C ILE A 69 7.31 12.55 -4.24
N GLY A 70 8.21 12.07 -5.10
CA GLY A 70 9.39 12.82 -5.56
C GLY A 70 9.07 14.07 -6.38
N PHE A 71 7.80 14.27 -6.75
CA PHE A 71 7.32 15.46 -7.44
C PHE A 71 6.70 16.50 -6.48
N VAL A 72 6.67 16.24 -5.17
CA VAL A 72 6.19 17.20 -4.17
C VAL A 72 7.20 18.32 -4.01
N ASP A 73 6.78 19.57 -4.19
CA ASP A 73 7.66 20.74 -4.13
C ASP A 73 8.12 21.05 -2.70
N ASN A 74 7.22 21.10 -1.74
CA ASN A 74 7.51 21.38 -0.34
C ASN A 74 6.79 20.40 0.58
N GLN A 75 5.45 20.47 0.60
CA GLN A 75 4.59 19.55 1.35
C GLN A 75 3.26 19.39 0.62
N GLU A 76 2.67 18.22 0.77
CA GLU A 76 1.37 17.90 0.19
C GLU A 76 0.56 17.08 1.19
N MET A 77 -0.72 17.36 1.26
CA MET A 77 -1.69 16.61 2.05
C MET A 77 -2.82 16.15 1.14
N PHE A 78 -3.23 14.91 1.34
CA PHE A 78 -4.30 14.29 0.58
C PHE A 78 -5.30 13.66 1.55
N PHE A 79 -6.57 13.89 1.29
CA PHE A 79 -7.67 13.22 1.99
C PHE A 79 -8.73 12.82 0.98
N ASN A 80 -9.16 11.58 1.04
CA ASN A 80 -10.26 11.08 0.23
C ASN A 80 -11.20 10.21 1.06
N LYS A 81 -12.50 10.37 0.85
CA LYS A 81 -13.53 9.49 1.39
C LYS A 81 -14.42 9.01 0.24
N THR A 82 -14.50 7.70 0.08
CA THR A 82 -15.36 7.07 -0.91
C THR A 82 -16.42 6.24 -0.18
N ASN A 83 -17.67 6.49 -0.48
CA ASN A 83 -18.78 5.68 0.00
C ASN A 83 -19.17 4.70 -1.11
N TYR A 84 -19.07 3.42 -0.82
CA TYR A 84 -19.49 2.34 -1.70
C TYR A 84 -20.93 1.92 -1.41
N LEU A 85 -21.41 0.93 -2.17
CA LEU A 85 -22.69 0.30 -1.91
C LEU A 85 -22.70 -0.42 -0.54
N ALA A 86 -23.88 -0.66 0.00
CA ALA A 86 -24.12 -1.39 1.25
C ALA A 86 -23.47 -0.76 2.50
N GLY A 87 -23.22 0.55 2.50
CA GLY A 87 -22.68 1.25 3.67
C GLY A 87 -21.16 1.13 3.84
N ILE A 88 -20.47 0.45 2.92
CA ILE A 88 -19.01 0.35 2.94
C ILE A 88 -18.40 1.74 2.71
N SER A 89 -17.49 2.13 3.56
CA SER A 89 -16.74 3.37 3.44
C SER A 89 -15.24 3.13 3.35
N HIS A 90 -14.59 3.90 2.53
CA HIS A 90 -13.16 3.87 2.32
C HIS A 90 -12.58 5.27 2.55
N ASN A 91 -11.69 5.38 3.52
CA ASN A 91 -11.07 6.63 3.94
C ASN A 91 -9.57 6.55 3.72
N VAL A 92 -9.03 7.57 3.09
CA VAL A 92 -7.60 7.66 2.78
C VAL A 92 -7.05 8.97 3.30
N PHE A 93 -5.91 8.92 3.93
CA PHE A 93 -5.14 10.09 4.33
C PHE A 93 -3.70 9.93 3.86
N GLY A 94 -3.14 10.98 3.30
CA GLY A 94 -1.76 11.03 2.87
C GLY A 94 -1.11 12.35 3.24
N TYR A 95 0.17 12.28 3.60
CA TYR A 95 1.00 13.46 3.84
C TYR A 95 2.41 13.19 3.33
N ALA A 96 2.94 14.12 2.55
CA ALA A 96 4.33 14.09 2.09
C ALA A 96 5.02 15.41 2.39
N LYS A 97 6.30 15.33 2.75
CA LYS A 97 7.12 16.50 3.02
C LYS A 97 8.53 16.32 2.47
N LYS A 98 8.97 17.34 1.76
CA LYS A 98 10.37 17.47 1.30
C LYS A 98 11.22 17.95 2.49
N ILE A 99 12.17 17.13 2.90
CA ILE A 99 13.07 17.45 4.02
C ILE A 99 14.31 18.21 3.54
N ASN A 100 14.84 17.76 2.40
CA ASN A 100 15.99 18.36 1.73
C ASN A 100 15.68 18.45 0.22
N PRO A 101 16.47 19.16 -0.58
CA PRO A 101 16.27 19.22 -2.03
C PRO A 101 16.17 17.87 -2.73
N THR A 102 16.73 16.80 -2.13
CA THR A 102 16.81 15.46 -2.70
C THR A 102 16.04 14.39 -1.92
N ASP A 103 15.49 14.72 -0.74
CA ASP A 103 14.91 13.72 0.18
C ASP A 103 13.46 14.08 0.54
N ILE A 104 12.54 13.16 0.29
CA ILE A 104 11.13 13.33 0.60
C ILE A 104 10.65 12.15 1.43
N PHE A 105 9.91 12.45 2.51
CA PHE A 105 9.20 11.47 3.30
C PHE A 105 7.71 11.56 3.06
N GLY A 106 7.05 10.40 3.02
CA GLY A 106 5.62 10.26 2.88
C GLY A 106 5.02 9.34 3.94
N PHE A 107 3.84 9.69 4.38
CA PHE A 107 2.97 8.87 5.22
C PHE A 107 1.64 8.71 4.52
N HIS A 108 1.07 7.50 4.53
CA HIS A 108 -0.21 7.24 3.92
C HIS A 108 -0.96 6.21 4.75
N MET A 109 -2.21 6.50 5.05
CA MET A 109 -3.12 5.64 5.79
C MET A 109 -4.35 5.35 4.93
N PHE A 110 -4.77 4.12 4.97
CA PHE A 110 -5.93 3.59 4.29
C PHE A 110 -6.79 2.88 5.33
N TYR A 111 -8.07 3.19 5.37
CA TYR A 111 -9.03 2.55 6.26
C TYR A 111 -10.32 2.26 5.53
N LEU A 112 -10.70 0.99 5.48
CA LEU A 112 -11.94 0.51 4.92
C LEU A 112 -12.81 -0.02 6.05
N ASP A 113 -14.08 0.33 6.06
CA ASP A 113 -15.08 -0.10 7.02
C ASP A 113 -16.31 -0.60 6.26
N SER A 114 -16.71 -1.83 6.52
CA SER A 114 -17.89 -2.42 5.91
C SER A 114 -19.21 -1.90 6.47
N GLY A 115 -19.16 -1.16 7.60
CA GLY A 115 -20.33 -0.93 8.42
C GLY A 115 -20.82 -2.19 9.11
N GLU A 116 -21.92 -2.06 9.85
CA GLU A 116 -22.53 -3.15 10.59
C GLU A 116 -23.25 -4.12 9.65
N MET A 117 -22.93 -5.41 9.76
CA MET A 117 -23.53 -6.49 8.98
C MET A 117 -24.25 -7.49 9.89
N ASP A 118 -25.36 -8.05 9.41
CA ASP A 118 -26.10 -9.09 10.14
C ASP A 118 -25.34 -10.42 10.16
N LYS A 119 -25.08 -10.93 11.34
CA LYS A 119 -24.61 -12.30 11.55
C LYS A 119 -25.81 -13.25 11.53
N ARG A 120 -25.76 -14.26 10.65
CA ARG A 120 -26.83 -15.23 10.48
C ARG A 120 -26.31 -16.64 10.68
N ASP A 121 -27.15 -17.52 11.22
CA ASP A 121 -26.84 -18.93 11.34
C ASP A 121 -27.11 -19.70 10.03
N ASN A 122 -26.90 -21.02 10.06
CA ASN A 122 -27.12 -21.89 8.91
C ASN A 122 -28.63 -22.00 8.51
N THR A 123 -29.57 -21.57 9.37
CA THR A 123 -31.01 -21.51 9.11
C THR A 123 -31.45 -20.17 8.55
N GLY A 124 -30.51 -19.18 8.51
CA GLY A 124 -30.77 -17.82 8.04
C GLY A 124 -31.30 -16.88 9.13
N GLU A 125 -31.42 -17.33 10.38
CA GLU A 125 -31.83 -16.47 11.48
C GLU A 125 -30.75 -15.54 11.94
N LYS A 126 -31.10 -14.30 12.29
CA LYS A 126 -30.16 -13.29 12.77
C LYS A 126 -29.70 -13.63 14.19
N THR A 127 -28.41 -13.89 14.35
CA THR A 127 -27.80 -14.25 15.64
C THR A 127 -27.00 -13.10 16.27
N GLY A 128 -26.83 -11.99 15.55
CA GLY A 128 -26.10 -10.83 16.01
C GLY A 128 -25.67 -9.91 14.87
N THR A 129 -24.67 -9.09 15.13
CA THR A 129 -24.03 -8.21 14.13
C THR A 129 -22.51 -8.33 14.21
N PHE A 130 -21.83 -8.00 13.13
CA PHE A 130 -20.37 -7.92 13.06
C PHE A 130 -19.93 -6.84 12.08
N ASN A 131 -18.71 -6.38 12.23
CA ASN A 131 -18.09 -5.44 11.32
C ASN A 131 -16.83 -6.06 10.69
N VAL A 132 -16.49 -5.60 9.50
CA VAL A 132 -15.21 -5.87 8.85
C VAL A 132 -14.50 -4.55 8.65
N TYR A 133 -13.25 -4.48 9.04
CA TYR A 133 -12.43 -3.31 8.75
C TYR A 133 -11.01 -3.71 8.35
N ASP A 134 -10.49 -2.95 7.40
CA ASP A 134 -9.14 -3.12 6.88
C ASP A 134 -8.35 -1.84 7.08
N LEU A 135 -7.15 -1.98 7.60
CA LEU A 135 -6.23 -0.87 7.84
C LEU A 135 -4.91 -1.14 7.15
N ALA A 136 -4.40 -0.14 6.44
CA ALA A 136 -3.02 -0.13 5.98
C ALA A 136 -2.34 1.19 6.32
N ILE A 137 -1.12 1.11 6.84
CA ILE A 137 -0.25 2.25 7.14
C ILE A 137 1.02 2.09 6.31
N ARG A 138 1.41 3.15 5.61
CA ARG A 138 2.58 3.19 4.74
C ARG A 138 3.50 4.32 5.16
N ALA A 139 4.77 4.00 5.32
CA ALA A 139 5.85 4.97 5.50
C ALA A 139 6.78 4.90 4.28
N SER A 140 7.02 6.02 3.64
CA SER A 140 7.73 6.08 2.37
C SER A 140 8.89 7.04 2.43
N TYR A 141 9.94 6.69 1.71
CA TYR A 141 11.11 7.52 1.50
C TYR A 141 11.45 7.57 0.03
N VAL A 142 11.68 8.76 -0.50
CA VAL A 142 12.10 8.97 -1.87
C VAL A 142 13.39 9.75 -1.91
N LYS A 143 14.31 9.28 -2.74
CA LYS A 143 15.55 9.95 -3.09
C LYS A 143 15.47 10.44 -4.53
N ILE A 144 15.71 11.73 -4.73
CA ILE A 144 15.95 12.33 -6.03
C ILE A 144 17.45 12.19 -6.32
N PHE A 145 17.81 11.27 -7.20
CA PHE A 145 19.22 11.03 -7.57
C PHE A 145 19.73 12.05 -8.56
N THR A 146 18.87 12.42 -9.52
CA THR A 146 19.16 13.45 -10.52
C THR A 146 17.86 14.20 -10.81
N ASP A 147 17.91 15.30 -11.54
CA ASP A 147 16.73 16.04 -11.98
C ASP A 147 15.73 15.15 -12.72
N ARG A 148 16.20 14.04 -13.29
CA ARG A 148 15.40 13.11 -14.10
C ARG A 148 15.05 11.80 -13.41
N LEU A 149 15.82 11.37 -12.39
CA LEU A 149 15.64 10.07 -11.75
C LEU A 149 15.22 10.22 -10.29
N LYS A 150 14.07 9.67 -9.95
CA LYS A 150 13.55 9.55 -8.61
C LYS A 150 13.36 8.07 -8.28
N VAL A 151 13.77 7.65 -7.10
CA VAL A 151 13.59 6.27 -6.61
C VAL A 151 12.96 6.32 -5.24
N GLY A 152 11.94 5.51 -5.02
CA GLY A 152 11.19 5.44 -3.78
C GLY A 152 11.11 4.04 -3.20
N PHE A 153 11.01 4.02 -1.90
CA PHE A 153 10.76 2.82 -1.11
C PHE A 153 9.62 3.09 -0.15
N THR A 154 8.70 2.12 0.01
CA THR A 154 7.61 2.16 0.99
C THR A 154 7.65 0.91 1.85
N PHE A 155 7.56 1.09 3.15
CA PHE A 155 7.26 0.03 4.11
C PHE A 155 5.79 0.12 4.48
N LYS A 156 5.11 -1.04 4.52
CA LYS A 156 3.69 -1.15 4.86
C LYS A 156 3.46 -2.10 6.02
N TYR A 157 2.54 -1.70 6.88
CA TYR A 157 1.85 -2.58 7.81
C TYR A 157 0.38 -2.64 7.41
N PHE A 158 -0.22 -3.82 7.42
CA PHE A 158 -1.65 -3.98 7.17
C PHE A 158 -2.29 -4.93 8.16
N ARG A 159 -3.57 -4.70 8.39
CA ARG A 159 -4.42 -5.52 9.24
C ARG A 159 -5.83 -5.58 8.67
N GLU A 160 -6.38 -6.79 8.61
CA GLU A 160 -7.75 -7.10 8.24
C GLU A 160 -8.42 -7.72 9.46
N ASP A 161 -9.55 -7.19 9.87
CA ASP A 161 -10.35 -7.71 10.99
C ASP A 161 -11.73 -8.12 10.48
N ILE A 162 -12.12 -9.36 10.76
CA ILE A 162 -13.42 -9.94 10.40
C ILE A 162 -14.02 -10.60 11.64
N ASP A 163 -15.06 -10.00 12.22
CA ASP A 163 -15.71 -10.50 13.44
C ASP A 163 -14.68 -10.70 14.58
N ASN A 164 -14.41 -11.95 14.96
CA ASN A 164 -13.48 -12.32 16.02
C ASN A 164 -12.08 -12.77 15.50
N MET A 165 -11.86 -12.68 14.19
CA MET A 165 -10.61 -13.10 13.56
C MET A 165 -9.91 -11.92 12.94
N TYR A 166 -8.58 -11.95 12.96
CA TYR A 166 -7.78 -10.93 12.30
C TYR A 166 -6.59 -11.55 11.55
N LEU A 167 -6.21 -10.89 10.48
CA LEU A 167 -4.98 -11.11 9.74
C LEU A 167 -4.14 -9.83 9.78
N GLN A 168 -2.84 -9.96 9.97
CA GLN A 168 -1.93 -8.81 9.89
C GLN A 168 -0.63 -9.21 9.22
N GLY A 169 0.04 -8.24 8.63
CA GLY A 169 1.30 -8.48 7.96
C GLY A 169 2.05 -7.20 7.62
N ILE A 170 3.21 -7.41 7.03
CA ILE A 170 4.05 -6.34 6.51
C ILE A 170 4.31 -6.59 5.03
N ALA A 171 4.50 -5.52 4.28
CA ALA A 171 4.88 -5.57 2.89
C ALA A 171 5.77 -4.37 2.54
N ALA A 172 6.42 -4.44 1.40
CA ALA A 172 7.24 -3.36 0.90
C ALA A 172 6.94 -3.06 -0.57
N ASP A 173 7.20 -1.81 -0.97
CA ASP A 173 7.16 -1.41 -2.37
C ASP A 173 8.47 -0.71 -2.74
N VAL A 174 8.86 -0.89 -3.98
CA VAL A 174 9.95 -0.14 -4.60
C VAL A 174 9.45 0.44 -5.91
N GLY A 175 9.83 1.68 -6.20
CA GLY A 175 9.46 2.29 -7.45
C GLY A 175 10.44 3.32 -7.93
N SER A 176 10.38 3.62 -9.21
CA SER A 176 11.18 4.66 -9.85
C SER A 176 10.39 5.43 -10.88
N ASN A 177 10.77 6.70 -11.08
CA ASN A 177 10.32 7.54 -12.16
C ASN A 177 11.55 8.16 -12.84
N PHE A 178 11.62 7.98 -14.16
CA PHE A 178 12.69 8.50 -14.99
C PHE A 178 12.13 9.38 -16.12
N ASP A 179 12.48 10.68 -16.08
CA ASP A 179 12.19 11.59 -17.18
C ASP A 179 13.22 11.41 -18.29
N THR A 180 12.77 10.97 -19.44
CA THR A 180 13.66 10.75 -20.59
C THR A 180 14.22 12.06 -21.18
N GLY A 181 13.57 13.20 -20.88
CA GLY A 181 13.84 14.50 -21.49
C GLY A 181 13.40 14.60 -22.95
N ILE A 182 12.66 13.60 -23.47
CA ILE A 182 12.19 13.55 -24.85
C ILE A 182 10.67 13.76 -24.85
N TYR A 183 10.20 14.91 -25.32
CA TYR A 183 8.78 15.27 -25.45
C TYR A 183 7.94 15.06 -24.15
N GLY A 184 8.56 15.17 -22.96
CA GLY A 184 7.87 14.95 -21.69
C GLY A 184 7.53 13.48 -21.39
N PHE A 185 8.17 12.54 -22.07
CA PHE A 185 7.95 11.12 -21.83
C PHE A 185 8.64 10.66 -20.53
N VAL A 186 7.86 10.12 -19.61
CA VAL A 186 8.31 9.60 -18.32
C VAL A 186 8.14 8.09 -18.27
N LEU A 187 9.17 7.38 -17.83
CA LEU A 187 9.14 5.95 -17.55
C LEU A 187 8.95 5.74 -16.06
N GLY A 188 7.86 5.08 -15.68
CA GLY A 188 7.59 4.65 -14.32
C GLY A 188 7.68 3.14 -14.20
N MET A 189 8.34 2.67 -13.13
CA MET A 189 8.38 1.26 -12.74
C MET A 189 8.06 1.13 -11.26
N SER A 190 7.28 0.12 -10.90
CA SER A 190 6.97 -0.19 -9.50
C SER A 190 6.80 -1.69 -9.31
N VAL A 191 7.30 -2.17 -8.17
CA VAL A 191 7.02 -3.51 -7.64
C VAL A 191 6.37 -3.30 -6.28
N SER A 192 5.17 -3.84 -6.09
CA SER A 192 4.34 -3.59 -4.91
C SER A 192 3.95 -4.87 -4.21
N ASN A 193 3.78 -4.79 -2.88
CA ASN A 193 3.26 -5.87 -2.03
C ASN A 193 4.14 -7.14 -2.04
N PHE A 194 5.46 -6.98 -1.90
CA PHE A 194 6.40 -8.10 -1.76
C PHE A 194 6.95 -8.24 -0.34
#